data_64a8a026d36d0647d8bb674e270ff554
#
_entry.id   64a8a026d36d0647d8bb674e270ff554
#
_cell.length_a   1.000
_cell.length_b   1.000
_cell.length_c   1.000
_cell.angle_alpha   90.00
_cell.angle_beta   90.00
_cell.angle_gamma   90.00
#
_symmetry.space_group_name_H-M   'P 1'
#
loop_
_entity.id
_entity.type
_entity.pdbx_description
1 polymer ?
#
loop_
_entity_poly.entity_id
_entity_poly.type
_entity_poly.pdbx_seq_one_letter_code
_entity_poly.pdbx_strand_id
1 'polypeptide(L)'
;ERKPRFDWHPGMMLPTAHLQTPFLADLVTLADPTSRFSFLAYLKDTGRLYSFYIREDFFVLRSEYVAYCRWAAERARGIELDRDVRAIRFDEAEGAYVVESVDAAGTAHVHRARNLVVGVGTPPWLPEAVRDLPGVVHSSGYLGAKDALQERDAITVVGSGQSAAEIYRDLLEDVDSRGYRLDWITRSPRFFPLEYTRLTLEMTSPEYSDHFFGLPADARDVLLREQRNLYKGIDSELIDEIFQTLYRKRLAFDALRAEGRLAAGGDAGSGVPTRLLTNAEVVSSRATPDGGAVLGLRHAETGAERDWPTGAVIMASGYDARAPRILDGLGDRV
;
A
#
# COMPACT_ATOMS: atom_id res chain seq x y z
N GLU A 1 -7.82 -19.77 -5.41
CA GLU A 1 -7.78 -18.30 -5.64
C GLU A 1 -8.98 -17.87 -6.46
N ARG A 2 -9.70 -16.83 -6.01
CA ARG A 2 -10.88 -16.28 -6.68
C ARG A 2 -10.56 -15.62 -8.02
N LYS A 3 -9.40 -14.97 -8.13
CA LYS A 3 -9.00 -14.28 -9.35
C LYS A 3 -8.71 -15.27 -10.48
N PRO A 4 -8.97 -14.93 -11.75
CA PRO A 4 -8.69 -15.78 -12.90
C PRO A 4 -7.19 -15.85 -13.23
N ARG A 5 -6.37 -14.98 -12.62
CA ARG A 5 -4.91 -14.95 -12.71
C ARG A 5 -4.31 -14.35 -11.47
N PHE A 6 -3.03 -14.62 -11.22
CA PHE A 6 -2.30 -13.89 -10.17
C PHE A 6 -2.27 -12.40 -10.47
N ASP A 7 -2.66 -11.59 -9.49
CA ASP A 7 -2.59 -10.14 -9.54
C ASP A 7 -2.37 -9.57 -8.14
N TRP A 8 -1.45 -8.59 -8.02
CA TRP A 8 -1.04 -8.03 -6.75
C TRP A 8 -1.07 -6.50 -6.83
N HIS A 9 -1.81 -5.87 -5.92
CA HIS A 9 -1.95 -4.42 -5.79
C HIS A 9 -2.20 -3.65 -7.11
N PRO A 10 -3.16 -4.06 -7.97
CA PRO A 10 -3.36 -3.43 -9.28
C PRO A 10 -3.60 -1.92 -9.21
N GLY A 11 -4.25 -1.42 -8.17
CA GLY A 11 -4.51 0.01 -7.97
C GLY A 11 -3.31 0.82 -7.49
N MET A 12 -2.16 0.17 -7.20
CA MET A 12 -0.91 0.79 -6.77
C MET A 12 0.29 0.35 -7.63
N MET A 13 0.02 -0.13 -8.85
CA MET A 13 1.07 -0.58 -9.78
C MET A 13 1.64 0.61 -10.56
N LEU A 14 2.13 1.60 -9.83
CA LEU A 14 2.80 2.77 -10.41
C LEU A 14 4.05 2.33 -11.19
N PRO A 15 4.35 2.91 -12.36
CA PRO A 15 5.47 2.49 -13.20
C PRO A 15 6.84 2.56 -12.51
N THR A 16 6.99 3.47 -11.56
CA THR A 16 8.23 3.68 -10.80
C THR A 16 8.25 2.99 -9.44
N ALA A 17 7.17 2.32 -9.04
CA ALA A 17 7.11 1.69 -7.72
C ALA A 17 7.98 0.44 -7.64
N HIS A 18 8.89 0.44 -6.67
CA HIS A 18 9.79 -0.67 -6.36
C HIS A 18 9.27 -1.49 -5.17
N LEU A 19 9.78 -2.71 -5.05
CA LEU A 19 9.67 -3.45 -3.79
C LEU A 19 10.56 -2.77 -2.73
N GLN A 20 10.10 -2.81 -1.49
CA GLN A 20 10.89 -2.35 -0.34
C GLN A 20 11.82 -3.45 0.21
N THR A 21 11.93 -4.59 -0.49
CA THR A 21 12.78 -5.72 -0.15
C THR A 21 13.63 -6.10 -1.36
N PRO A 22 14.89 -6.58 -1.16
CA PRO A 22 15.72 -7.05 -2.25
C PRO A 22 15.10 -8.25 -2.98
N PHE A 23 15.49 -8.46 -4.24
CA PHE A 23 15.00 -9.57 -5.06
C PHE A 23 15.31 -10.96 -4.47
N LEU A 24 16.29 -11.08 -3.56
CA LEU A 24 16.61 -12.32 -2.86
C LEU A 24 15.51 -12.73 -1.87
N ALA A 25 14.68 -11.78 -1.41
CA ALA A 25 13.46 -12.07 -0.64
C ALA A 25 12.29 -12.41 -1.57
N ASP A 26 12.55 -13.26 -2.55
CA ASP A 26 11.57 -13.80 -3.49
C ASP A 26 10.74 -14.94 -2.87
N LEU A 27 10.03 -15.71 -3.69
CA LEU A 27 9.15 -16.79 -3.22
C LEU A 27 9.90 -17.94 -2.54
N VAL A 28 11.19 -18.16 -2.81
CA VAL A 28 11.90 -19.40 -2.44
C VAL A 28 13.38 -19.25 -2.08
N THR A 29 14.08 -18.22 -2.57
CA THR A 29 15.56 -18.19 -2.58
C THR A 29 16.17 -18.25 -1.19
N LEU A 30 15.57 -17.60 -0.18
CA LEU A 30 16.08 -17.65 1.20
C LEU A 30 15.91 -19.04 1.85
N ALA A 31 14.96 -19.85 1.38
CA ALA A 31 14.77 -21.22 1.85
C ALA A 31 15.49 -22.27 0.99
N ASP A 32 15.51 -22.07 -0.33
CA ASP A 32 16.18 -22.93 -1.30
C ASP A 32 16.74 -22.10 -2.46
N PRO A 33 18.01 -21.66 -2.38
CA PRO A 33 18.63 -20.84 -3.43
C PRO A 33 18.81 -21.57 -4.77
N THR A 34 18.65 -22.89 -4.78
CA THR A 34 18.75 -23.72 -6.01
C THR A 34 17.38 -23.94 -6.67
N SER A 35 16.31 -23.44 -6.07
CA SER A 35 14.96 -23.65 -6.57
C SER A 35 14.77 -23.13 -7.99
N ARG A 36 14.12 -23.96 -8.83
CA ARG A 36 13.69 -23.56 -10.17
C ARG A 36 12.68 -22.43 -10.21
N PHE A 37 12.14 -22.04 -9.07
CA PHE A 37 11.18 -20.96 -8.91
C PHE A 37 11.81 -19.66 -8.37
N SER A 38 13.15 -19.59 -8.26
CA SER A 38 13.83 -18.37 -7.85
C SER A 38 13.65 -17.23 -8.86
N PHE A 39 13.78 -16.00 -8.40
CA PHE A 39 13.73 -14.82 -9.27
C PHE A 39 14.84 -14.85 -10.34
N LEU A 40 16.03 -15.36 -9.99
CA LEU A 40 17.11 -15.56 -10.96
C LEU A 40 16.78 -16.62 -12.01
N ALA A 41 16.05 -17.69 -11.64
CA ALA A 41 15.57 -18.68 -12.59
C ALA A 41 14.56 -18.07 -13.58
N TYR A 42 13.65 -17.21 -13.08
CA TYR A 42 12.74 -16.44 -13.94
C TYR A 42 13.48 -15.53 -14.91
N LEU A 43 14.46 -14.77 -14.45
CA LEU A 43 15.29 -13.91 -15.31
C LEU A 43 16.04 -14.70 -16.37
N LYS A 44 16.55 -15.89 -16.02
CA LYS A 44 17.22 -16.80 -16.97
C LYS A 44 16.25 -17.31 -18.02
N ASP A 45 15.08 -17.79 -17.60
CA ASP A 45 14.04 -18.33 -18.48
C ASP A 45 13.51 -17.29 -19.48
N THR A 46 13.39 -16.03 -19.04
CA THR A 46 12.92 -14.90 -19.86
C THR A 46 14.04 -14.19 -20.65
N GLY A 47 15.29 -14.66 -20.57
CA GLY A 47 16.41 -14.09 -21.31
C GLY A 47 16.91 -12.74 -20.78
N ARG A 48 16.54 -12.35 -19.54
CA ARG A 48 16.80 -11.02 -18.97
C ARG A 48 17.89 -10.98 -17.91
N LEU A 49 18.48 -12.13 -17.57
CA LEU A 49 19.46 -12.24 -16.48
C LEU A 49 20.64 -11.28 -16.68
N TYR A 50 21.18 -11.15 -17.90
CA TYR A 50 22.32 -10.29 -18.16
C TYR A 50 21.97 -8.79 -18.06
N SER A 51 20.81 -8.39 -18.56
CA SER A 51 20.32 -7.02 -18.44
C SER A 51 20.09 -6.64 -16.97
N PHE A 52 19.57 -7.58 -16.17
CA PHE A 52 19.38 -7.38 -14.74
C PHE A 52 20.73 -7.27 -14.01
N TYR A 53 21.74 -8.07 -14.39
CA TYR A 53 23.08 -7.95 -13.86
C TYR A 53 23.68 -6.56 -14.10
N ILE A 54 23.53 -5.99 -15.31
CA ILE A 54 24.04 -4.65 -15.64
C ILE A 54 23.33 -3.55 -14.84
N ARG A 55 22.07 -3.76 -14.44
CA ARG A 55 21.28 -2.80 -13.65
C ARG A 55 21.92 -2.53 -12.28
N GLU A 56 22.62 -3.49 -11.70
CA GLU A 56 23.31 -3.39 -10.40
C GLU A 56 22.41 -2.87 -9.26
N ASP A 57 21.12 -3.27 -9.26
CA ASP A 57 20.15 -2.86 -8.27
C ASP A 57 19.44 -4.08 -7.68
N PHE A 58 19.35 -4.13 -6.36
CA PHE A 58 18.71 -5.22 -5.63
C PHE A 58 17.20 -5.08 -5.55
N PHE A 59 16.67 -3.87 -5.74
CA PHE A 59 15.24 -3.60 -5.65
C PHE A 59 14.58 -3.66 -7.02
N VAL A 60 13.58 -4.52 -7.16
CA VAL A 60 12.90 -4.72 -8.44
C VAL A 60 11.62 -3.89 -8.51
N LEU A 61 11.23 -3.51 -9.72
CA LEU A 61 9.92 -2.88 -9.94
C LEU A 61 8.80 -3.84 -9.53
N ARG A 62 7.73 -3.32 -8.92
CA ARG A 62 6.55 -4.15 -8.56
C ARG A 62 5.95 -4.85 -9.77
N SER A 63 5.94 -4.20 -10.94
CA SER A 63 5.48 -4.78 -12.19
C SER A 63 6.29 -6.01 -12.60
N GLU A 64 7.61 -5.98 -12.40
CA GLU A 64 8.50 -7.10 -12.67
C GLU A 64 8.28 -8.25 -11.67
N TYR A 65 8.10 -7.92 -10.40
CA TYR A 65 7.78 -8.92 -9.37
C TYR A 65 6.44 -9.61 -9.64
N VAL A 66 5.42 -8.87 -10.08
CA VAL A 66 4.13 -9.45 -10.49
C VAL A 66 4.29 -10.38 -11.70
N ALA A 67 5.13 -10.00 -12.67
CA ALA A 67 5.42 -10.86 -13.83
C ALA A 67 6.13 -12.16 -13.38
N TYR A 68 7.08 -12.06 -12.45
CA TYR A 68 7.72 -13.22 -11.83
C TYR A 68 6.71 -14.12 -11.09
N CYS A 69 5.85 -13.56 -10.26
CA CYS A 69 4.83 -14.34 -9.55
C CYS A 69 3.86 -15.04 -10.52
N ARG A 70 3.48 -14.39 -11.61
CA ARG A 70 2.66 -15.00 -12.67
C ARG A 70 3.40 -16.15 -13.34
N TRP A 71 4.67 -15.95 -13.71
CA TRP A 71 5.53 -16.97 -14.27
C TRP A 71 5.66 -18.18 -13.34
N ALA A 72 5.81 -17.97 -12.03
CA ALA A 72 5.86 -19.02 -11.04
C ALA A 72 4.52 -19.76 -10.90
N ALA A 73 3.40 -19.02 -10.83
CA ALA A 73 2.06 -19.58 -10.71
C ALA A 73 1.67 -20.47 -11.90
N GLU A 74 2.06 -20.07 -13.13
CA GLU A 74 1.81 -20.87 -14.34
C GLU A 74 2.57 -22.21 -14.37
N ARG A 75 3.68 -22.30 -13.64
CA ARG A 75 4.57 -23.46 -13.57
C ARG A 75 4.39 -24.32 -12.33
N ALA A 76 3.78 -23.76 -11.31
CA ALA A 76 3.46 -24.48 -10.08
C ALA A 76 2.28 -25.42 -10.31
N ARG A 77 2.35 -26.61 -9.69
CA ARG A 77 1.26 -27.59 -9.74
C ARG A 77 0.27 -27.31 -8.60
N GLY A 78 -1.01 -27.63 -8.84
CA GLY A 78 -2.05 -27.60 -7.82
C GLY A 78 -2.60 -26.20 -7.51
N ILE A 79 -2.31 -25.19 -8.33
CA ILE A 79 -2.97 -23.88 -8.23
C ILE A 79 -4.25 -23.94 -9.05
N GLU A 80 -5.38 -23.72 -8.39
CA GLU A 80 -6.67 -23.54 -9.02
C GLU A 80 -7.09 -22.08 -8.93
N LEU A 81 -7.22 -21.44 -10.09
CA LEU A 81 -7.72 -20.08 -10.24
C LEU A 81 -9.23 -20.09 -10.50
N ASP A 82 -9.86 -18.92 -10.42
CA ASP A 82 -11.32 -18.81 -10.58
C ASP A 82 -12.07 -19.74 -9.60
N ARG A 83 -11.67 -19.72 -8.33
CA ARG A 83 -12.27 -20.48 -7.22
C ARG A 83 -12.61 -19.54 -6.06
N ASP A 84 -13.86 -19.12 -6.01
CA ASP A 84 -14.36 -18.29 -4.91
C ASP A 84 -14.77 -19.18 -3.74
N VAL A 85 -13.95 -19.22 -2.70
CA VAL A 85 -14.23 -20.00 -1.49
C VAL A 85 -15.38 -19.38 -0.72
N ARG A 86 -16.46 -20.13 -0.54
CA ARG A 86 -17.70 -19.71 0.11
C ARG A 86 -17.80 -20.16 1.55
N ALA A 87 -17.29 -21.35 1.87
CA ALA A 87 -17.34 -21.92 3.21
C ALA A 87 -16.13 -22.81 3.50
N ILE A 88 -15.75 -22.80 4.76
CA ILE A 88 -14.77 -23.74 5.32
C ILE A 88 -15.38 -24.34 6.57
N ARG A 89 -15.36 -25.65 6.68
CA ARG A 89 -15.81 -26.39 7.87
C ARG A 89 -14.84 -27.52 8.20
N PHE A 90 -14.87 -27.98 9.42
CA PHE A 90 -14.11 -29.16 9.82
C PHE A 90 -15.07 -30.35 9.92
N ASP A 91 -14.70 -31.49 9.32
CA ASP A 91 -15.40 -32.73 9.38
C ASP A 91 -14.76 -33.61 10.46
N GLU A 92 -15.45 -33.77 11.60
CA GLU A 92 -14.96 -34.52 12.76
C GLU A 92 -14.80 -36.03 12.45
N ALA A 93 -15.64 -36.58 11.58
CA ALA A 93 -15.59 -38.00 11.25
C ALA A 93 -14.37 -38.33 10.37
N GLU A 94 -14.01 -37.44 9.48
CA GLU A 94 -12.86 -37.58 8.58
C GLU A 94 -11.57 -36.96 9.13
N GLY A 95 -11.66 -36.14 10.18
CA GLY A 95 -10.51 -35.38 10.72
C GLY A 95 -9.91 -34.41 9.71
N ALA A 96 -10.73 -33.80 8.86
CA ALA A 96 -10.27 -32.98 7.74
C ALA A 96 -11.08 -31.71 7.56
N TYR A 97 -10.42 -30.65 7.05
CA TYR A 97 -11.08 -29.45 6.58
C TYR A 97 -11.76 -29.73 5.24
N VAL A 98 -12.98 -29.22 5.09
CA VAL A 98 -13.77 -29.24 3.86
C VAL A 98 -13.90 -27.79 3.37
N VAL A 99 -13.36 -27.52 2.19
CA VAL A 99 -13.36 -26.20 1.56
C VAL A 99 -14.32 -26.24 0.38
N GLU A 100 -15.34 -25.39 0.41
CA GLU A 100 -16.37 -25.28 -0.63
C GLU A 100 -16.14 -24.01 -1.42
N SER A 101 -16.07 -24.11 -2.73
CA SER A 101 -15.87 -23.00 -3.64
C SER A 101 -16.77 -23.08 -4.86
N VAL A 102 -16.96 -21.93 -5.53
CA VAL A 102 -17.67 -21.85 -6.81
C VAL A 102 -16.78 -21.16 -7.85
N ASP A 103 -16.87 -21.60 -9.09
CA ASP A 103 -16.21 -20.92 -10.23
C ASP A 103 -17.12 -19.84 -10.85
N ALA A 104 -16.62 -19.11 -11.85
CA ALA A 104 -17.37 -18.06 -12.54
C ALA A 104 -18.62 -18.59 -13.28
N ALA A 105 -18.66 -19.89 -13.63
CA ALA A 105 -19.83 -20.54 -14.22
C ALA A 105 -20.87 -20.95 -13.16
N GLY A 106 -20.58 -20.78 -11.87
CA GLY A 106 -21.45 -21.20 -10.77
C GLY A 106 -21.31 -22.68 -10.40
N THR A 107 -20.32 -23.40 -10.92
CA THR A 107 -20.08 -24.80 -10.59
C THR A 107 -19.45 -24.92 -9.20
N ALA A 108 -20.02 -25.78 -8.37
CA ALA A 108 -19.50 -26.03 -7.03
C ALA A 108 -18.32 -27.01 -7.06
N HIS A 109 -17.30 -26.71 -6.27
CA HIS A 109 -16.11 -27.53 -6.08
C HIS A 109 -15.88 -27.75 -4.59
N VAL A 110 -15.46 -28.96 -4.20
CA VAL A 110 -15.18 -29.35 -2.82
C VAL A 110 -13.77 -29.93 -2.72
N HIS A 111 -12.99 -29.37 -1.82
CA HIS A 111 -11.65 -29.88 -1.50
C HIS A 111 -11.59 -30.33 -0.04
N ARG A 112 -10.82 -31.38 0.23
CA ARG A 112 -10.54 -31.88 1.57
C ARG A 112 -9.06 -31.81 1.88
N ALA A 113 -8.71 -31.33 3.08
CA ALA A 113 -7.32 -31.18 3.50
C ALA A 113 -7.17 -31.46 5.00
N ARG A 114 -6.06 -32.10 5.40
CA ARG A 114 -5.73 -32.28 6.83
C ARG A 114 -5.29 -30.97 7.49
N ASN A 115 -4.61 -30.11 6.74
CA ASN A 115 -4.15 -28.82 7.19
C ASN A 115 -4.62 -27.74 6.20
N LEU A 116 -4.92 -26.56 6.71
CA LEU A 116 -5.37 -25.44 5.92
C LEU A 116 -4.50 -24.20 6.21
N VAL A 117 -3.98 -23.59 5.16
CA VAL A 117 -3.29 -22.28 5.23
C VAL A 117 -4.17 -21.25 4.54
N VAL A 118 -4.56 -20.21 5.27
CA VAL A 118 -5.45 -19.17 4.78
C VAL A 118 -4.65 -17.92 4.45
N GLY A 119 -4.44 -17.65 3.16
CA GLY A 119 -3.67 -16.52 2.63
C GLY A 119 -4.54 -15.55 1.84
N VAL A 120 -5.65 -15.07 2.41
CA VAL A 120 -6.63 -14.24 1.69
C VAL A 120 -6.31 -12.74 1.68
N GLY A 121 -5.22 -12.33 2.35
CA GLY A 121 -4.86 -10.92 2.53
C GLY A 121 -5.82 -10.19 3.49
N THR A 122 -5.69 -8.88 3.52
CA THR A 122 -6.45 -7.99 4.41
C THR A 122 -7.28 -7.00 3.60
N PRO A 123 -8.53 -6.71 3.99
CA PRO A 123 -9.35 -5.71 3.31
C PRO A 123 -8.85 -4.29 3.57
N PRO A 124 -9.09 -3.34 2.64
CA PRO A 124 -8.87 -1.92 2.88
C PRO A 124 -9.58 -1.42 4.13
N TRP A 125 -8.91 -0.57 4.90
CA TRP A 125 -9.48 0.04 6.11
C TRP A 125 -9.73 1.53 5.91
N LEU A 126 -10.92 1.99 6.27
CA LEU A 126 -11.28 3.41 6.30
C LEU A 126 -11.62 3.82 7.73
N PRO A 127 -11.08 4.95 8.23
CA PRO A 127 -11.50 5.54 9.49
C PRO A 127 -13.01 5.83 9.48
N GLU A 128 -13.64 5.75 10.65
CA GLU A 128 -15.06 6.05 10.82
C GLU A 128 -15.42 7.45 10.29
N ALA A 129 -14.55 8.42 10.53
CA ALA A 129 -14.72 9.81 10.10
C ALA A 129 -14.94 10.01 8.59
N VAL A 130 -14.54 9.02 7.75
CA VAL A 130 -14.66 9.13 6.28
C VAL A 130 -15.34 7.92 5.64
N ARG A 131 -15.75 6.92 6.43
CA ARG A 131 -16.29 5.65 5.93
C ARG A 131 -17.53 5.85 5.05
N ASP A 132 -18.41 6.76 5.45
CA ASP A 132 -19.66 7.05 4.78
C ASP A 132 -19.60 8.27 3.84
N LEU A 133 -18.40 8.86 3.67
CA LEU A 133 -18.22 9.98 2.76
C LEU A 133 -18.23 9.48 1.31
N PRO A 134 -19.17 9.94 0.46
CA PRO A 134 -19.21 9.57 -0.95
C PRO A 134 -17.93 9.97 -1.70
N GLY A 135 -17.50 9.12 -2.62
CA GLY A 135 -16.35 9.44 -3.50
C GLY A 135 -14.96 9.33 -2.85
N VAL A 136 -14.88 8.84 -1.60
CA VAL A 136 -13.58 8.52 -0.99
C VAL A 136 -12.93 7.36 -1.73
N VAL A 137 -11.68 7.54 -2.12
CA VAL A 137 -10.87 6.51 -2.77
C VAL A 137 -9.85 5.97 -1.76
N HIS A 138 -9.87 4.66 -1.52
CA HIS A 138 -8.78 4.02 -0.80
C HIS A 138 -7.57 3.84 -1.73
N SER A 139 -6.33 3.92 -1.20
CA SER A 139 -5.10 3.78 -1.99
C SER A 139 -5.10 2.54 -2.91
N SER A 140 -5.70 1.43 -2.49
CA SER A 140 -5.82 0.21 -3.31
C SER A 140 -6.62 0.38 -4.61
N GLY A 141 -7.36 1.47 -4.77
CA GLY A 141 -8.13 1.82 -5.98
C GLY A 141 -7.59 3.03 -6.74
N TYR A 142 -6.45 3.57 -6.31
CA TYR A 142 -5.95 4.87 -6.78
C TYR A 142 -5.79 4.96 -8.30
N LEU A 143 -5.07 4.02 -8.94
CA LEU A 143 -4.82 4.08 -10.38
C LEU A 143 -6.10 4.01 -11.23
N GLY A 144 -7.11 3.28 -10.76
CA GLY A 144 -8.41 3.22 -11.43
C GLY A 144 -9.23 4.51 -11.31
N ALA A 145 -8.91 5.36 -10.32
CA ALA A 145 -9.62 6.61 -10.07
C ALA A 145 -8.80 7.86 -10.48
N LYS A 146 -7.51 7.71 -10.83
CA LYS A 146 -6.56 8.81 -11.01
C LYS A 146 -7.08 9.90 -11.94
N ASP A 147 -7.58 9.56 -13.12
CA ASP A 147 -8.04 10.54 -14.10
C ASP A 147 -9.20 11.39 -13.55
N ALA A 148 -10.19 10.74 -12.93
CA ALA A 148 -11.34 11.43 -12.31
C ALA A 148 -10.93 12.28 -11.09
N LEU A 149 -9.92 11.86 -10.33
CA LEU A 149 -9.36 12.65 -9.23
C LEU A 149 -8.66 13.91 -9.75
N GLN A 150 -7.93 13.83 -10.85
CA GLN A 150 -7.22 14.94 -11.47
C GLN A 150 -8.12 15.95 -12.19
N GLU A 151 -9.41 15.67 -12.34
CA GLU A 151 -10.42 16.62 -12.82
C GLU A 151 -10.96 17.53 -11.69
N ARG A 152 -10.57 17.30 -10.44
CA ARG A 152 -11.01 18.08 -9.28
C ARG A 152 -10.08 19.25 -9.00
N ASP A 153 -10.62 20.36 -8.49
CA ASP A 153 -9.84 21.55 -8.15
C ASP A 153 -8.87 21.34 -6.99
N ALA A 154 -9.13 20.35 -6.13
CA ALA A 154 -8.29 20.01 -4.98
C ALA A 154 -8.33 18.53 -4.69
N ILE A 155 -7.17 17.95 -4.40
CA ILE A 155 -6.99 16.55 -4.02
C ILE A 155 -6.29 16.49 -2.66
N THR A 156 -6.86 15.76 -1.72
CA THR A 156 -6.24 15.55 -0.40
C THR A 156 -5.86 14.08 -0.23
N VAL A 157 -4.57 13.82 -0.07
CA VAL A 157 -4.02 12.50 0.28
C VAL A 157 -3.87 12.42 1.80
N VAL A 158 -4.46 11.39 2.43
CA VAL A 158 -4.42 11.19 3.89
C VAL A 158 -3.68 9.90 4.21
N GLY A 159 -2.57 10.02 4.94
CA GLY A 159 -1.73 8.90 5.35
C GLY A 159 -0.27 9.28 5.55
N SER A 160 0.52 8.42 6.22
CA SER A 160 1.94 8.66 6.52
C SER A 160 2.88 7.57 6.01
N GLY A 161 2.37 6.57 5.30
CA GLY A 161 3.17 5.44 4.83
C GLY A 161 3.51 5.52 3.35
N GLN A 162 4.17 4.47 2.86
CA GLN A 162 4.66 4.34 1.49
C GLN A 162 3.58 4.63 0.43
N SER A 163 2.38 4.06 0.57
CA SER A 163 1.30 4.29 -0.42
C SER A 163 0.85 5.75 -0.51
N ALA A 164 0.83 6.48 0.62
CA ALA A 164 0.51 7.90 0.62
C ALA A 164 1.60 8.71 -0.11
N ALA A 165 2.87 8.38 0.15
CA ALA A 165 4.02 9.04 -0.47
C ALA A 165 4.07 8.80 -2.00
N GLU A 166 3.85 7.55 -2.42
CA GLU A 166 3.81 7.18 -3.85
C GLU A 166 2.69 7.90 -4.59
N ILE A 167 1.49 7.96 -4.02
CA ILE A 167 0.34 8.68 -4.60
C ILE A 167 0.61 10.18 -4.64
N TYR A 168 1.13 10.74 -3.54
CA TYR A 168 1.46 12.16 -3.50
C TYR A 168 2.54 12.53 -4.54
N ARG A 169 3.59 11.73 -4.66
CA ARG A 169 4.65 11.92 -5.65
C ARG A 169 4.11 11.85 -7.07
N ASP A 170 3.27 10.87 -7.38
CA ASP A 170 2.66 10.68 -8.69
C ASP A 170 1.75 11.86 -9.08
N LEU A 171 0.91 12.32 -8.16
CA LEU A 171 0.07 13.50 -8.38
C LEU A 171 0.88 14.81 -8.44
N LEU A 172 1.96 14.90 -7.68
CA LEU A 172 2.81 16.10 -7.67
C LEU A 172 3.44 16.39 -9.03
N GLU A 173 3.71 15.39 -9.85
CA GLU A 173 4.23 15.57 -11.21
C GLU A 173 3.28 16.44 -12.05
N ASP A 174 1.97 16.21 -11.96
CA ASP A 174 0.95 16.79 -12.81
C ASP A 174 0.30 18.07 -12.24
N VAL A 175 0.68 18.49 -11.01
CA VAL A 175 0.01 19.60 -10.30
C VAL A 175 0.02 20.91 -11.10
N ASP A 176 1.07 21.19 -11.87
CA ASP A 176 1.22 22.41 -12.67
C ASP A 176 0.39 22.34 -13.96
N SER A 177 0.40 21.18 -14.62
CA SER A 177 -0.25 20.96 -15.91
C SER A 177 -1.76 20.80 -15.80
N ARG A 178 -2.23 20.21 -14.70
CA ARG A 178 -3.65 19.97 -14.43
C ARG A 178 -4.30 21.09 -13.60
N GLY A 179 -3.52 21.86 -12.84
CA GLY A 179 -4.00 23.04 -12.11
C GLY A 179 -4.76 22.76 -10.81
N TYR A 180 -4.75 21.53 -10.28
CA TYR A 180 -5.37 21.25 -9.00
C TYR A 180 -4.46 21.62 -7.83
N ARG A 181 -5.06 21.87 -6.65
CA ARG A 181 -4.33 21.94 -5.39
C ARG A 181 -4.14 20.52 -4.85
N LEU A 182 -2.91 20.18 -4.42
CA LEU A 182 -2.57 18.89 -3.84
C LEU A 182 -2.18 19.05 -2.36
N ASP A 183 -2.93 18.43 -1.46
CA ASP A 183 -2.64 18.43 -0.04
C ASP A 183 -2.26 17.03 0.45
N TRP A 184 -1.24 16.93 1.31
CA TRP A 184 -0.86 15.69 1.97
C TRP A 184 -0.97 15.84 3.49
N ILE A 185 -1.87 15.07 4.11
CA ILE A 185 -2.25 15.18 5.51
C ILE A 185 -1.91 13.90 6.26
N THR A 186 -1.31 14.05 7.44
CA THR A 186 -1.09 12.93 8.35
C THR A 186 -1.28 13.32 9.80
N ARG A 187 -1.85 12.39 10.60
CA ARG A 187 -1.89 12.50 12.07
C ARG A 187 -0.52 12.30 12.72
N SER A 188 0.44 11.73 11.99
CA SER A 188 1.81 11.55 12.45
C SER A 188 2.50 12.91 12.65
N PRO A 189 3.37 13.07 13.65
CA PRO A 189 4.08 14.33 13.89
C PRO A 189 5.08 14.67 12.77
N ARG A 190 5.41 13.71 11.93
CA ARG A 190 6.29 13.85 10.76
C ARG A 190 6.12 12.68 9.80
N PHE A 191 6.69 12.80 8.62
CA PHE A 191 6.83 11.72 7.65
C PHE A 191 8.07 10.90 8.03
N PHE A 192 7.85 9.71 8.59
CA PHE A 192 8.93 8.84 9.05
C PHE A 192 9.50 8.03 7.89
N PRO A 193 10.84 7.96 7.75
CA PRO A 193 11.46 7.00 6.88
C PRO A 193 11.28 5.56 7.40
N LEU A 194 11.33 4.60 6.52
CA LEU A 194 11.51 3.20 6.87
C LEU A 194 12.93 3.01 7.42
N GLU A 195 13.06 2.33 8.55
CA GLU A 195 14.37 2.02 9.12
C GLU A 195 15.00 0.85 8.35
N TYR A 196 15.68 1.17 7.27
CA TYR A 196 16.31 0.21 6.37
C TYR A 196 17.84 0.35 6.44
N THR A 197 18.42 0.06 7.60
CA THR A 197 19.88 -0.02 7.76
C THR A 197 20.32 -1.48 7.96
N ARG A 198 21.57 -1.79 7.62
CA ARG A 198 22.08 -3.17 7.68
C ARG A 198 21.99 -3.77 9.07
N LEU A 199 22.21 -2.99 10.13
CA LEU A 199 22.10 -3.47 11.51
C LEU A 199 20.65 -3.62 11.98
N THR A 200 19.72 -2.78 11.52
CA THR A 200 18.30 -2.95 11.81
C THR A 200 17.68 -4.14 11.06
N LEU A 201 18.20 -4.49 9.89
CA LEU A 201 17.74 -5.65 9.13
C LEU A 201 18.03 -6.99 9.82
N GLU A 202 18.98 -7.06 10.77
CA GLU A 202 19.18 -8.24 11.64
C GLU A 202 17.88 -8.59 12.42
N MET A 203 17.02 -7.59 12.69
CA MET A 203 15.71 -7.80 13.34
C MET A 203 14.67 -8.44 12.42
N THR A 204 15.00 -8.78 11.18
CA THR A 204 14.18 -9.56 10.25
C THR A 204 14.66 -11.00 10.08
N SER A 205 15.72 -11.39 10.84
CA SER A 205 16.30 -12.73 10.78
C SER A 205 15.39 -13.79 11.40
N PRO A 206 15.56 -15.07 11.02
CA PRO A 206 14.87 -16.18 11.69
C PRO A 206 15.11 -16.22 13.20
N GLU A 207 16.36 -15.94 13.65
CA GLU A 207 16.74 -15.91 15.05
C GLU A 207 15.99 -14.83 15.84
N TYR A 208 15.80 -13.64 15.23
CA TYR A 208 14.98 -12.60 15.85
C TYR A 208 13.51 -12.99 15.89
N SER A 209 13.00 -13.65 14.86
CA SER A 209 11.63 -14.17 14.85
C SER A 209 11.40 -15.18 15.98
N ASP A 210 12.31 -16.13 16.19
CA ASP A 210 12.25 -17.09 17.28
C ASP A 210 12.31 -16.41 18.65
N HIS A 211 13.19 -15.41 18.81
CA HIS A 211 13.25 -14.58 20.02
C HIS A 211 11.91 -13.87 20.27
N PHE A 212 11.36 -13.19 19.26
CA PHE A 212 10.11 -12.43 19.39
C PHE A 212 8.93 -13.33 19.80
N PHE A 213 8.79 -14.50 19.17
CA PHE A 213 7.72 -15.43 19.50
C PHE A 213 7.91 -16.10 20.86
N GLY A 214 9.15 -16.22 21.34
CA GLY A 214 9.46 -16.73 22.68
C GLY A 214 9.14 -15.76 23.82
N LEU A 215 8.90 -14.47 23.51
CA LEU A 215 8.59 -13.47 24.51
C LEU A 215 7.14 -13.56 25.04
N PRO A 216 6.88 -13.11 26.29
CA PRO A 216 5.53 -12.88 26.79
C PRO A 216 4.73 -11.91 25.89
N ALA A 217 3.40 -12.06 25.87
CA ALA A 217 2.54 -11.27 24.98
C ALA A 217 2.66 -9.74 25.20
N ASP A 218 2.74 -9.30 26.46
CA ASP A 218 2.90 -7.90 26.82
C ASP A 218 4.23 -7.31 26.33
N ALA A 219 5.32 -8.07 26.39
CA ALA A 219 6.62 -7.67 25.84
C ALA A 219 6.57 -7.54 24.32
N ARG A 220 5.90 -8.50 23.63
CA ARG A 220 5.67 -8.41 22.17
C ARG A 220 4.87 -7.17 21.78
N ASP A 221 3.83 -6.84 22.56
CA ASP A 221 3.01 -5.64 22.31
C ASP A 221 3.81 -4.34 22.48
N VAL A 222 4.75 -4.28 23.40
CA VAL A 222 5.68 -3.15 23.55
C VAL A 222 6.58 -3.06 22.31
N LEU A 223 7.24 -4.14 21.93
CA LEU A 223 8.15 -4.17 20.79
C LEU A 223 7.44 -3.83 19.46
N LEU A 224 6.22 -4.30 19.23
CA LEU A 224 5.43 -3.93 18.04
C LEU A 224 5.16 -2.42 17.94
N ARG A 225 5.07 -1.72 19.06
CA ARG A 225 4.92 -0.25 19.06
C ARG A 225 6.25 0.46 18.83
N GLU A 226 7.32 0.01 19.52
CA GLU A 226 8.64 0.64 19.47
C GLU A 226 9.32 0.43 18.12
N GLN A 227 9.18 -0.76 17.55
CA GLN A 227 9.80 -1.16 16.28
C GLN A 227 8.94 -0.85 15.05
N ARG A 228 7.93 0.00 15.20
CA ARG A 228 6.98 0.31 14.13
C ARG A 228 7.66 0.74 12.83
N ASN A 229 8.75 1.49 12.89
CA ASN A 229 9.45 2.00 11.72
C ASN A 229 10.21 0.93 10.93
N LEU A 230 10.39 -0.28 11.45
CA LEU A 230 10.94 -1.41 10.70
C LEU A 230 10.01 -1.90 9.59
N TYR A 231 8.70 -1.67 9.73
CA TYR A 231 7.68 -2.15 8.79
C TYR A 231 6.64 -1.10 8.37
N LYS A 232 6.72 0.11 8.94
CA LYS A 232 5.87 1.24 8.60
C LYS A 232 6.71 2.50 8.46
N GLY A 233 6.87 2.95 7.25
CA GLY A 233 7.64 4.14 6.91
C GLY A 233 7.57 4.39 5.41
N ILE A 234 8.28 5.41 4.99
CA ILE A 234 8.43 5.77 3.59
C ILE A 234 9.88 5.43 3.18
N ASP A 235 10.06 4.86 2.03
CA ASP A 235 11.39 4.67 1.46
C ASP A 235 12.16 5.99 1.40
N SER A 236 13.43 5.98 1.80
CA SER A 236 14.25 7.20 1.91
C SER A 236 14.46 7.86 0.56
N GLU A 237 14.66 7.06 -0.51
CA GLU A 237 14.85 7.60 -1.86
C GLU A 237 13.57 8.29 -2.36
N LEU A 238 12.41 7.73 -2.04
CA LEU A 238 11.13 8.37 -2.36
C LEU A 238 10.92 9.69 -1.61
N ILE A 239 11.35 9.78 -0.33
CA ILE A 239 11.32 11.04 0.43
C ILE A 239 12.19 12.09 -0.27
N ASP A 240 13.41 11.71 -0.64
CA ASP A 240 14.35 12.60 -1.34
C ASP A 240 13.81 13.02 -2.70
N GLU A 241 13.21 12.11 -3.46
CA GLU A 241 12.59 12.39 -4.75
C GLU A 241 11.43 13.40 -4.63
N ILE A 242 10.55 13.22 -3.63
CA ILE A 242 9.46 14.16 -3.33
C ILE A 242 10.03 15.54 -3.00
N PHE A 243 11.04 15.61 -2.13
CA PHE A 243 11.66 16.86 -1.73
C PHE A 243 12.30 17.58 -2.93
N GLN A 244 13.06 16.87 -3.76
CA GLN A 244 13.69 17.42 -4.95
C GLN A 244 12.67 17.91 -5.97
N THR A 245 11.56 17.21 -6.12
CA THR A 245 10.46 17.62 -7.02
C THR A 245 9.78 18.89 -6.51
N LEU A 246 9.48 18.96 -5.21
CA LEU A 246 8.95 20.18 -4.57
C LEU A 246 9.91 21.36 -4.73
N TYR A 247 11.20 21.15 -4.53
CA TYR A 247 12.21 22.19 -4.66
C TYR A 247 12.28 22.73 -6.10
N ARG A 248 12.36 21.85 -7.10
CA ARG A 248 12.37 22.25 -8.53
C ARG A 248 11.11 23.01 -8.92
N LYS A 249 9.93 22.52 -8.53
CA LYS A 249 8.66 23.18 -8.80
C LYS A 249 8.58 24.56 -8.14
N ARG A 250 9.05 24.70 -6.90
CA ARG A 250 9.10 25.98 -6.20
C ARG A 250 9.94 27.00 -6.95
N LEU A 251 11.14 26.64 -7.40
CA LEU A 251 11.99 27.49 -8.21
C LEU A 251 11.32 27.92 -9.51
N ALA A 252 10.63 27.00 -10.20
CA ALA A 252 9.91 27.32 -11.42
C ALA A 252 8.75 28.31 -11.18
N PHE A 253 7.98 28.13 -10.11
CA PHE A 253 6.92 29.06 -9.71
C PHE A 253 7.45 30.44 -9.34
N ASP A 254 8.57 30.51 -8.62
CA ASP A 254 9.22 31.77 -8.24
C ASP A 254 9.73 32.53 -9.48
N ALA A 255 10.29 31.82 -10.47
CA ALA A 255 10.68 32.40 -11.73
C ALA A 255 9.49 33.01 -12.51
N LEU A 256 8.38 32.23 -12.64
CA LEU A 256 7.17 32.72 -13.30
C LEU A 256 6.54 33.92 -12.59
N ARG A 257 6.63 33.98 -11.27
CA ARG A 257 6.18 35.13 -10.47
C ARG A 257 7.05 36.34 -10.72
N ALA A 258 8.38 36.18 -10.76
CA ALA A 258 9.31 37.25 -11.04
C ALA A 258 9.12 37.86 -12.46
N GLU A 259 8.69 37.03 -13.42
CA GLU A 259 8.33 37.46 -14.78
C GLU A 259 6.92 38.09 -14.87
N GLY A 260 6.16 38.18 -13.76
CA GLY A 260 4.80 38.72 -13.77
C GLY A 260 3.76 37.78 -14.43
N ARG A 261 4.10 36.54 -14.69
CA ARG A 261 3.25 35.55 -15.37
C ARG A 261 2.33 34.82 -14.42
N LEU A 262 2.55 34.91 -13.10
CA LEU A 262 1.67 34.44 -12.05
C LEU A 262 1.23 35.59 -11.17
N ALA A 263 -0.07 35.67 -10.90
CA ALA A 263 -0.61 36.68 -9.99
C ALA A 263 -0.03 36.50 -8.59
N ALA A 264 0.28 37.62 -7.92
CA ALA A 264 0.57 37.61 -6.49
C ALA A 264 -0.77 37.36 -5.75
N GLY A 265 -1.15 36.13 -5.60
CA GLY A 265 -2.42 35.81 -4.98
C GLY A 265 -2.48 34.41 -4.42
N GLY A 266 -2.96 34.34 -3.19
CA GLY A 266 -3.34 33.13 -2.51
C GLY A 266 -2.45 32.74 -1.35
N ASP A 267 -3.06 32.23 -0.37
CA ASP A 267 -2.68 31.79 0.98
C ASP A 267 -1.50 30.78 1.07
N ALA A 268 -0.79 30.55 0.00
CA ALA A 268 0.34 29.63 -0.08
C ALA A 268 1.66 30.39 -0.18
N GLY A 269 2.35 30.53 0.92
CA GLY A 269 3.69 31.13 1.02
C GLY A 269 4.78 30.43 0.20
N SER A 270 4.46 29.46 -0.67
CA SER A 270 5.42 28.69 -1.45
C SER A 270 5.23 28.73 -2.96
N GLY A 271 4.15 29.30 -3.50
CA GLY A 271 3.91 29.32 -4.95
C GLY A 271 3.39 28.02 -5.55
N VAL A 272 3.90 26.86 -5.18
CA VAL A 272 3.39 25.54 -5.63
C VAL A 272 2.05 25.26 -4.93
N PRO A 273 0.98 24.88 -5.65
CA PRO A 273 -0.33 24.67 -5.04
C PRO A 273 -0.39 23.34 -4.26
N THR A 274 0.50 23.20 -3.27
CA THR A 274 0.56 22.00 -2.42
C THR A 274 0.88 22.34 -0.98
N ARG A 275 0.33 21.56 -0.05
CA ARG A 275 0.56 21.68 1.39
C ARG A 275 0.77 20.31 2.04
N LEU A 276 1.76 20.23 2.92
CA LEU A 276 2.06 19.06 3.74
C LEU A 276 1.70 19.38 5.19
N LEU A 277 0.75 18.63 5.75
CA LEU A 277 0.27 18.83 7.12
C LEU A 277 0.56 17.60 7.97
N THR A 278 1.34 17.80 9.02
CA THR A 278 1.58 16.82 10.08
C THR A 278 0.74 17.13 11.32
N ASN A 279 0.67 16.22 12.28
CA ASN A 279 -0.17 16.37 13.48
C ASN A 279 -1.65 16.67 13.17
N ALA A 280 -2.15 16.34 12.00
CA ALA A 280 -3.49 16.65 11.55
C ALA A 280 -4.29 15.35 11.36
N GLU A 281 -5.18 15.08 12.31
CA GLU A 281 -6.09 13.93 12.30
C GLU A 281 -7.42 14.32 11.67
N VAL A 282 -7.91 13.49 10.74
CA VAL A 282 -9.27 13.61 10.21
C VAL A 282 -10.24 13.03 11.23
N VAL A 283 -11.04 13.88 11.87
CA VAL A 283 -11.99 13.50 12.93
C VAL A 283 -13.44 13.51 12.47
N SER A 284 -13.74 14.20 11.38
CA SER A 284 -15.07 14.22 10.76
C SER A 284 -14.98 14.50 9.27
N SER A 285 -16.05 14.25 8.54
CA SER A 285 -16.18 14.65 7.15
C SER A 285 -17.63 14.93 6.79
N ARG A 286 -17.84 15.78 5.79
CA ARG A 286 -19.13 16.00 5.16
C ARG A 286 -18.98 16.22 3.66
N ALA A 287 -19.92 15.70 2.89
CA ALA A 287 -19.97 15.95 1.46
C ALA A 287 -20.44 17.38 1.18
N THR A 288 -20.00 17.94 0.06
CA THR A 288 -20.47 19.24 -0.44
C THR A 288 -21.38 19.05 -1.66
N PRO A 289 -22.29 19.99 -1.96
CA PRO A 289 -23.26 19.87 -3.07
C PRO A 289 -22.62 19.72 -4.44
N ASP A 290 -21.39 20.21 -4.63
CA ASP A 290 -20.58 20.13 -5.86
C ASP A 290 -19.82 18.80 -5.99
N GLY A 291 -20.08 17.85 -5.09
CA GLY A 291 -19.45 16.52 -5.09
C GLY A 291 -18.03 16.49 -4.52
N GLY A 292 -17.61 17.55 -3.83
CA GLY A 292 -16.40 17.59 -2.99
C GLY A 292 -16.68 17.19 -1.55
N ALA A 293 -15.76 17.54 -0.65
CA ALA A 293 -15.86 17.26 0.77
C ALA A 293 -15.25 18.39 1.63
N VAL A 294 -15.68 18.44 2.88
CA VAL A 294 -14.99 19.19 3.93
C VAL A 294 -14.59 18.20 5.01
N LEU A 295 -13.28 18.10 5.26
CA LEU A 295 -12.72 17.30 6.33
C LEU A 295 -12.57 18.16 7.60
N GLY A 296 -13.04 17.67 8.74
CA GLY A 296 -12.71 18.25 10.05
C GLY A 296 -11.34 17.73 10.49
N LEU A 297 -10.39 18.62 10.60
CA LEU A 297 -9.02 18.31 11.03
C LEU A 297 -8.82 18.75 12.48
N ARG A 298 -8.29 17.86 13.32
CA ARG A 298 -7.85 18.16 14.67
C ARG A 298 -6.34 18.06 14.77
N HIS A 299 -5.69 19.10 15.28
CA HIS A 299 -4.25 19.09 15.53
C HIS A 299 -3.94 18.26 16.79
N ALA A 300 -3.10 17.23 16.63
CA ALA A 300 -2.86 16.22 17.67
C ALA A 300 -2.25 16.80 18.98
N GLU A 301 -1.43 17.84 18.88
CA GLU A 301 -0.75 18.43 20.03
C GLU A 301 -1.55 19.56 20.71
N THR A 302 -2.28 20.36 19.91
CA THR A 302 -2.96 21.56 20.42
C THR A 302 -4.45 21.37 20.63
N GLY A 303 -5.03 20.29 20.05
CA GLY A 303 -6.47 20.06 20.01
C GLY A 303 -7.25 21.04 19.13
N ALA A 304 -6.58 21.97 18.44
CA ALA A 304 -7.24 22.94 17.58
C ALA A 304 -7.92 22.23 16.39
N GLU A 305 -9.16 22.60 16.14
CA GLU A 305 -9.94 22.06 15.02
C GLU A 305 -10.09 23.09 13.91
N ARG A 306 -10.13 22.61 12.65
CA ARG A 306 -10.39 23.41 11.48
C ARG A 306 -11.05 22.61 10.36
N ASP A 307 -11.85 23.29 9.57
CA ASP A 307 -12.41 22.76 8.33
C ASP A 307 -11.37 22.78 7.19
N TRP A 308 -11.38 21.71 6.40
CA TRP A 308 -10.48 21.54 5.25
C TRP A 308 -11.26 21.17 4.00
N PRO A 309 -11.63 22.14 3.17
CA PRO A 309 -12.36 21.88 1.94
C PRO A 309 -11.43 21.24 0.87
N THR A 310 -11.96 20.24 0.17
CA THR A 310 -11.27 19.51 -0.90
C THR A 310 -12.25 18.97 -1.92
N GLY A 311 -11.82 18.84 -3.18
CA GLY A 311 -12.63 18.26 -4.25
C GLY A 311 -12.59 16.72 -4.27
N ALA A 312 -11.53 16.11 -3.74
CA ALA A 312 -11.39 14.65 -3.66
C ALA A 312 -10.56 14.22 -2.44
N VAL A 313 -10.82 13.03 -1.94
CA VAL A 313 -10.12 12.44 -0.79
C VAL A 313 -9.56 11.07 -1.15
N ILE A 314 -8.26 10.89 -0.93
CA ILE A 314 -7.57 9.61 -1.08
C ILE A 314 -7.08 9.17 0.30
N MET A 315 -7.57 8.00 0.74
CA MET A 315 -7.21 7.42 2.04
C MET A 315 -6.15 6.35 1.87
N ALA A 316 -4.92 6.64 2.27
CA ALA A 316 -3.84 5.68 2.41
C ALA A 316 -3.72 5.22 3.88
N SER A 317 -4.84 4.75 4.41
CA SER A 317 -5.04 4.40 5.82
C SER A 317 -4.66 2.95 6.16
N GLY A 318 -4.22 2.18 5.16
CA GLY A 318 -3.79 0.80 5.32
C GLY A 318 -4.93 -0.21 5.28
N TYR A 319 -4.71 -1.36 5.89
CA TYR A 319 -5.58 -2.53 5.79
C TYR A 319 -5.95 -3.04 7.18
N ASP A 320 -7.07 -3.76 7.26
CA ASP A 320 -7.58 -4.32 8.51
C ASP A 320 -7.21 -5.80 8.64
N ALA A 321 -6.42 -6.11 9.67
CA ALA A 321 -5.95 -7.46 9.96
C ALA A 321 -6.94 -8.22 10.85
N ARG A 322 -8.14 -8.51 10.33
CA ARG A 322 -9.09 -9.39 11.05
C ARG A 322 -9.15 -10.78 10.40
N ALA A 323 -9.54 -11.76 11.23
CA ALA A 323 -9.86 -13.09 10.71
C ALA A 323 -10.98 -12.98 9.64
N PRO A 324 -10.81 -13.61 8.48
CA PRO A 324 -11.82 -13.56 7.43
C PRO A 324 -13.06 -14.37 7.82
N ARG A 325 -14.25 -13.84 7.51
CA ARG A 325 -15.54 -14.47 7.85
C ARG A 325 -15.72 -15.90 7.35
N ILE A 326 -14.97 -16.31 6.33
CA ILE A 326 -15.00 -17.71 5.85
C ILE A 326 -14.52 -18.71 6.89
N LEU A 327 -13.88 -18.25 7.98
CA LEU A 327 -13.42 -19.06 9.10
C LEU A 327 -14.44 -19.14 10.25
N ASP A 328 -15.54 -18.38 10.23
CA ASP A 328 -16.53 -18.35 11.32
C ASP A 328 -17.10 -19.75 11.64
N GLY A 329 -17.15 -20.65 10.66
CA GLY A 329 -17.60 -22.04 10.84
C GLY A 329 -16.61 -22.97 11.55
N LEU A 330 -15.41 -22.50 11.89
CA LEU A 330 -14.36 -23.30 12.53
C LEU A 330 -14.32 -23.15 14.06
N GLY A 331 -14.99 -22.12 14.63
CA GLY A 331 -15.02 -21.87 16.07
C GLY A 331 -13.62 -21.71 16.67
N ASP A 332 -13.34 -22.41 17.77
CA ASP A 332 -12.07 -22.36 18.52
C ASP A 332 -10.88 -23.05 17.80
N ARG A 333 -11.05 -23.50 16.57
CA ARG A 333 -9.99 -24.14 15.76
C ARG A 333 -9.11 -23.16 14.98
N VAL A 334 -9.37 -21.83 15.10
CA VAL A 334 -8.65 -20.76 14.44
C VAL A 334 -7.91 -19.90 15.43
#